data_890fdda4842ebbcaadff50345a0c2df3
#
_entry.id   890fdda4842ebbcaadff50345a0c2df3
#
_cell.length_a   1.000
_cell.length_b   1.000
_cell.length_c   1.000
_cell.angle_alpha   90.00
_cell.angle_beta   90.00
_cell.angle_gamma   90.00
#
_symmetry.space_group_name_H-M   'P 1'
#
loop_
_entity.id
_entity.type
_entity.pdbx_description
1 polymer ?
#
loop_
_entity_poly.entity_id
_entity_poly.type
_entity_poly.pdbx_seq_one_letter_code
_entity_poly.pdbx_strand_id
1 'polypeptide(L)'
;MKHLLKLLDLTGEEIIDILNQADQLKYENKHGIEHPYLKGKCLGMIFEKSSTRTRVSFEVGINQLGGYAVVLGAQGSQIGRGEPIQDTARVLSRYVDGIMIRTFDQAEVEALAQYGSVPVINGLTDFCHPCQVLADLMTIREVKGSLEGLKMCFIGDGNNMMNSLIVGGLKVGMSVSVACPQGYRPPQEILEFAAGYGEKFTLTDDPKTAAKDADVVITDVWTSMGQEEERKAREEAFRGYCIDSALMACAKPDAMVQHCLPAHRGEEITEEVFEANAQYIFEEAENRLHAQKAVLVKTMGGL
;
A
#
# COMPACT_ATOMS: atom_id res chain seq x y z
N MET A 1 5.63 4.52 -16.98
CA MET A 1 4.48 3.77 -16.40
C MET A 1 3.17 4.37 -16.91
N LYS A 2 2.24 3.56 -17.43
CA LYS A 2 0.93 4.06 -17.92
C LYS A 2 -0.13 4.04 -16.81
N HIS A 3 -0.17 2.98 -16.01
CA HIS A 3 -1.12 2.77 -14.92
C HIS A 3 -0.36 2.24 -13.70
N LEU A 4 -0.97 2.34 -12.50
CA LEU A 4 -0.54 1.61 -11.32
C LEU A 4 -1.71 0.74 -10.83
N LEU A 5 -1.82 -0.49 -11.32
CA LEU A 5 -2.91 -1.41 -10.95
C LEU A 5 -2.49 -2.34 -9.80
N LYS A 6 -1.28 -2.89 -9.88
CA LYS A 6 -0.64 -3.75 -8.87
C LYS A 6 0.88 -3.67 -8.99
N LEU A 7 1.63 -3.91 -7.91
CA LEU A 7 3.10 -3.92 -7.97
C LEU A 7 3.66 -5.10 -8.78
N LEU A 8 2.87 -6.14 -9.01
CA LEU A 8 3.23 -7.23 -9.92
C LEU A 8 3.53 -6.75 -11.34
N ASP A 9 2.89 -5.68 -11.79
CA ASP A 9 3.03 -5.14 -13.16
C ASP A 9 4.31 -4.30 -13.32
N LEU A 10 4.97 -3.90 -12.24
CA LEU A 10 6.18 -3.08 -12.26
C LEU A 10 7.45 -3.91 -12.15
N THR A 11 8.55 -3.42 -12.69
CA THR A 11 9.90 -3.92 -12.36
C THR A 11 10.41 -3.34 -11.05
N GLY A 12 11.47 -3.94 -10.47
CA GLY A 12 12.12 -3.36 -9.29
C GLY A 12 12.71 -1.97 -9.57
N GLU A 13 13.25 -1.76 -10.76
CA GLU A 13 13.77 -0.46 -11.20
C GLU A 13 12.68 0.60 -11.29
N GLU A 14 11.48 0.25 -11.80
CA GLU A 14 10.34 1.17 -11.85
C GLU A 14 9.87 1.54 -10.44
N ILE A 15 9.86 0.59 -9.50
CA ILE A 15 9.55 0.88 -8.09
C ILE A 15 10.58 1.85 -7.51
N ILE A 16 11.87 1.60 -7.69
CA ILE A 16 12.93 2.50 -7.21
C ILE A 16 12.83 3.89 -7.84
N ASP A 17 12.48 3.98 -9.12
CA ASP A 17 12.29 5.26 -9.82
C ASP A 17 11.10 6.06 -9.24
N ILE A 18 10.01 5.39 -8.87
CA ILE A 18 8.89 6.02 -8.15
C ILE A 18 9.36 6.55 -6.78
N LEU A 19 10.12 5.74 -6.03
CA LEU A 19 10.63 6.15 -4.72
C LEU A 19 11.59 7.34 -4.83
N ASN A 20 12.46 7.39 -5.84
CA ASN A 20 13.35 8.52 -6.08
C ASN A 20 12.57 9.81 -6.38
N GLN A 21 11.51 9.71 -7.18
CA GLN A 21 10.62 10.83 -7.43
C GLN A 21 9.88 11.26 -6.15
N ALA A 22 9.51 10.31 -5.29
CA ALA A 22 8.84 10.62 -4.02
C ALA A 22 9.77 11.37 -3.05
N ASP A 23 11.04 10.97 -2.95
CA ASP A 23 12.05 11.67 -2.15
C ASP A 23 12.24 13.11 -2.62
N GLN A 24 12.34 13.32 -3.95
CA GLN A 24 12.44 14.66 -4.52
C GLN A 24 11.22 15.52 -4.17
N LEU A 25 10.01 14.97 -4.33
CA LEU A 25 8.77 15.68 -4.03
C LEU A 25 8.60 15.96 -2.52
N LYS A 26 9.08 15.06 -1.67
CA LYS A 26 9.13 15.28 -0.22
C LYS A 26 10.08 16.40 0.14
N TYR A 27 11.28 16.40 -0.46
CA TYR A 27 12.28 17.45 -0.27
C TYR A 27 11.72 18.81 -0.70
N GLU A 28 11.16 18.91 -1.90
CA GLU A 28 10.55 20.15 -2.42
C GLU A 28 9.46 20.67 -1.49
N ASN A 29 8.56 19.78 -1.04
CA ASN A 29 7.47 20.14 -0.13
C ASN A 29 8.01 20.68 1.21
N LYS A 30 8.97 20.00 1.83
CA LYS A 30 9.53 20.41 3.13
C LYS A 30 10.34 21.71 3.07
N HIS A 31 10.86 22.08 1.89
CA HIS A 31 11.63 23.32 1.68
C HIS A 31 10.82 24.46 1.04
N GLY A 32 9.50 24.28 0.87
CA GLY A 32 8.64 25.32 0.28
C GLY A 32 8.93 25.58 -1.21
N ILE A 33 9.53 24.61 -1.92
CA ILE A 33 9.80 24.71 -3.35
C ILE A 33 8.54 24.36 -4.11
N GLU A 34 8.05 25.28 -4.95
CA GLU A 34 6.90 25.03 -5.81
C GLU A 34 7.19 23.91 -6.83
N HIS A 35 6.26 22.96 -6.95
CA HIS A 35 6.42 21.81 -7.83
C HIS A 35 5.12 21.47 -8.59
N PRO A 36 4.60 22.40 -9.42
CA PRO A 36 3.31 22.22 -10.09
C PRO A 36 3.40 21.33 -11.34
N TYR A 37 3.95 20.12 -11.20
CA TYR A 37 4.18 19.16 -12.30
C TYR A 37 2.90 18.75 -13.04
N LEU A 38 1.73 18.89 -12.41
CA LEU A 38 0.42 18.55 -12.97
C LEU A 38 -0.51 19.76 -13.08
N LYS A 39 0.06 20.94 -13.37
CA LYS A 39 -0.71 22.17 -13.46
C LYS A 39 -1.92 22.04 -14.40
N GLY A 40 -3.11 22.30 -13.86
CA GLY A 40 -4.37 22.25 -14.58
C GLY A 40 -4.94 20.85 -14.85
N LYS A 41 -4.26 19.79 -14.41
CA LYS A 41 -4.73 18.40 -14.53
C LYS A 41 -5.83 18.10 -13.53
N CYS A 42 -6.79 17.26 -13.94
CA CYS A 42 -7.91 16.79 -13.13
C CYS A 42 -7.76 15.30 -12.80
N LEU A 43 -7.81 14.95 -11.51
CA LEU A 43 -7.87 13.57 -11.03
C LEU A 43 -9.30 13.22 -10.63
N GLY A 44 -9.93 12.26 -11.32
CA GLY A 44 -11.18 11.63 -10.87
C GLY A 44 -10.88 10.59 -9.79
N MET A 45 -11.53 10.71 -8.63
CA MET A 45 -11.29 9.81 -7.49
C MET A 45 -12.56 9.06 -7.14
N ILE A 46 -12.58 7.74 -7.40
CA ILE A 46 -13.72 6.86 -7.14
C ILE A 46 -13.52 6.14 -5.81
N PHE A 47 -14.50 6.25 -4.90
CA PHE A 47 -14.49 5.57 -3.61
C PHE A 47 -15.73 4.71 -3.41
N GLU A 48 -15.56 3.40 -3.47
CA GLU A 48 -16.55 2.40 -3.05
C GLU A 48 -16.33 1.96 -1.60
N LYS A 49 -15.06 1.98 -1.15
CA LYS A 49 -14.64 1.82 0.24
C LYS A 49 -14.25 3.16 0.85
N SER A 50 -14.76 3.47 2.04
CA SER A 50 -14.41 4.69 2.77
C SER A 50 -12.91 4.73 3.11
N SER A 51 -12.31 5.92 3.04
CA SER A 51 -10.93 6.14 3.48
C SER A 51 -10.64 7.62 3.68
N THR A 52 -10.30 7.99 4.90
CA THR A 52 -9.83 9.35 5.21
C THR A 52 -8.42 9.58 4.66
N ARG A 53 -7.49 8.68 4.97
CA ARG A 53 -6.08 8.82 4.58
C ARG A 53 -5.87 8.84 3.07
N THR A 54 -6.44 7.89 2.35
CA THR A 54 -6.32 7.84 0.88
C THR A 54 -6.95 9.07 0.23
N ARG A 55 -8.13 9.48 0.70
CA ARG A 55 -8.82 10.66 0.17
C ARG A 55 -7.97 11.91 0.37
N VAL A 56 -7.61 12.22 1.62
CA VAL A 56 -6.88 13.45 1.93
C VAL A 56 -5.51 13.48 1.26
N SER A 57 -4.75 12.37 1.27
CA SER A 57 -3.42 12.33 0.67
C SER A 57 -3.42 12.52 -0.86
N PHE A 58 -4.42 11.96 -1.57
CA PHE A 58 -4.54 12.22 -3.01
C PHE A 58 -5.07 13.63 -3.34
N GLU A 59 -6.08 14.13 -2.61
CA GLU A 59 -6.59 15.50 -2.80
C GLU A 59 -5.50 16.56 -2.53
N VAL A 60 -4.78 16.43 -1.42
CA VAL A 60 -3.67 17.32 -1.11
C VAL A 60 -2.53 17.14 -2.11
N GLY A 61 -2.20 15.90 -2.47
CA GLY A 61 -1.12 15.58 -3.40
C GLY A 61 -1.32 16.20 -4.77
N ILE A 62 -2.49 16.01 -5.39
CA ILE A 62 -2.78 16.61 -6.72
C ILE A 62 -2.82 18.13 -6.65
N ASN A 63 -3.33 18.71 -5.56
CA ASN A 63 -3.34 20.16 -5.36
C ASN A 63 -1.92 20.75 -5.26
N GLN A 64 -1.02 20.12 -4.48
CA GLN A 64 0.39 20.54 -4.40
C GLN A 64 1.10 20.43 -5.75
N LEU A 65 0.68 19.50 -6.61
CA LEU A 65 1.19 19.36 -7.97
C LEU A 65 0.55 20.33 -8.97
N GLY A 66 -0.31 21.27 -8.52
CA GLY A 66 -0.95 22.30 -9.35
C GLY A 66 -2.20 21.84 -10.11
N GLY A 67 -2.68 20.62 -9.82
CA GLY A 67 -3.93 20.07 -10.34
C GLY A 67 -5.08 20.19 -9.34
N TYR A 68 -6.16 19.44 -9.60
CA TYR A 68 -7.31 19.36 -8.71
C TYR A 68 -7.97 17.99 -8.79
N ALA A 69 -8.77 17.63 -7.78
CA ALA A 69 -9.49 16.38 -7.72
C ALA A 69 -11.01 16.56 -7.82
N VAL A 70 -11.69 15.60 -8.44
CA VAL A 70 -13.14 15.42 -8.39
C VAL A 70 -13.43 14.10 -7.70
N VAL A 71 -14.06 14.18 -6.53
CA VAL A 71 -14.34 12.99 -5.72
C VAL A 71 -15.73 12.44 -6.02
N LEU A 72 -15.79 11.16 -6.36
CA LEU A 72 -16.99 10.40 -6.67
C LEU A 72 -17.17 9.31 -5.59
N GLY A 73 -18.12 9.51 -4.70
CA GLY A 73 -18.48 8.50 -3.68
C GLY A 73 -19.49 7.49 -4.21
N ALA A 74 -19.56 6.30 -3.60
CA ALA A 74 -20.55 5.28 -3.91
C ALA A 74 -22.00 5.80 -3.77
N GLN A 75 -22.25 6.64 -2.77
CA GLN A 75 -23.52 7.35 -2.63
C GLN A 75 -23.51 8.60 -3.52
N GLY A 76 -24.24 8.57 -4.64
CA GLY A 76 -24.38 9.71 -5.55
C GLY A 76 -23.75 9.55 -6.93
N SER A 77 -23.02 8.46 -7.17
CA SER A 77 -22.56 8.08 -8.50
C SER A 77 -23.45 7.00 -9.13
N GLN A 78 -23.40 6.88 -10.45
CA GLN A 78 -24.11 5.82 -11.18
C GLN A 78 -23.44 4.45 -11.06
N ILE A 79 -22.16 4.40 -10.68
CA ILE A 79 -21.37 3.18 -10.45
C ILE A 79 -22.08 2.30 -9.42
N GLY A 80 -22.48 2.86 -8.28
CA GLY A 80 -23.27 2.15 -7.25
C GLY A 80 -24.72 1.84 -7.62
N ARG A 81 -25.17 2.18 -8.85
CA ARG A 81 -26.54 1.98 -9.35
C ARG A 81 -26.61 1.04 -10.54
N GLY A 82 -25.53 0.29 -10.83
CA GLY A 82 -25.50 -0.74 -11.87
C GLY A 82 -25.07 -0.25 -13.25
N GLU A 83 -24.47 0.95 -13.39
CA GLU A 83 -23.78 1.34 -14.62
C GLU A 83 -22.55 0.43 -14.82
N PRO A 84 -22.40 -0.19 -16.01
CA PRO A 84 -21.21 -0.99 -16.29
C PRO A 84 -19.92 -0.18 -16.14
N ILE A 85 -18.90 -0.75 -15.51
CA ILE A 85 -17.61 -0.07 -15.27
C ILE A 85 -16.95 0.41 -16.58
N GLN A 86 -17.20 -0.30 -17.69
CA GLN A 86 -16.71 0.04 -19.02
C GLN A 86 -17.25 1.39 -19.52
N ASP A 87 -18.52 1.67 -19.24
CA ASP A 87 -19.16 2.92 -19.66
C ASP A 87 -18.68 4.08 -18.79
N THR A 88 -18.59 3.88 -17.49
CA THR A 88 -17.95 4.81 -16.55
C THR A 88 -16.50 5.14 -17.00
N ALA A 89 -15.70 4.13 -17.37
CA ALA A 89 -14.33 4.32 -17.83
C ALA A 89 -14.26 5.22 -19.08
N ARG A 90 -15.12 4.95 -20.07
CA ARG A 90 -15.19 5.73 -21.33
C ARG A 90 -15.64 7.15 -21.13
N VAL A 91 -16.62 7.38 -20.26
CA VAL A 91 -17.16 8.72 -19.96
C VAL A 91 -16.15 9.52 -19.16
N LEU A 92 -15.65 9.00 -18.04
CA LEU A 92 -14.71 9.72 -17.18
C LEU A 92 -13.41 10.05 -17.90
N SER A 93 -12.92 9.18 -18.78
CA SER A 93 -11.72 9.46 -19.59
C SER A 93 -11.87 10.66 -20.55
N ARG A 94 -13.08 11.18 -20.75
CA ARG A 94 -13.31 12.42 -21.53
C ARG A 94 -13.37 13.68 -20.69
N TYR A 95 -13.42 13.53 -19.37
CA TYR A 95 -13.59 14.64 -18.43
C TYR A 95 -12.35 14.87 -17.56
N VAL A 96 -11.60 13.81 -17.24
CA VAL A 96 -10.45 13.87 -16.32
C VAL A 96 -9.17 13.41 -17.01
N ASP A 97 -8.03 13.75 -16.44
CA ASP A 97 -6.70 13.37 -16.94
C ASP A 97 -6.13 12.10 -16.32
N GLY A 98 -6.74 11.61 -15.24
CA GLY A 98 -6.41 10.36 -14.57
C GLY A 98 -7.54 9.91 -13.65
N ILE A 99 -7.60 8.63 -13.35
CA ILE A 99 -8.60 8.04 -12.45
C ILE A 99 -7.88 7.31 -11.33
N MET A 100 -8.21 7.63 -10.08
CA MET A 100 -7.89 6.81 -8.92
C MET A 100 -9.15 6.11 -8.45
N ILE A 101 -9.04 4.83 -8.14
CA ILE A 101 -10.16 4.05 -7.60
C ILE A 101 -9.76 3.28 -6.35
N ARG A 102 -10.64 3.27 -5.34
CA ARG A 102 -10.57 2.43 -4.16
C ARG A 102 -11.86 1.62 -4.07
N THR A 103 -11.75 0.32 -4.32
CA THR A 103 -12.86 -0.60 -4.44
C THR A 103 -12.57 -1.95 -3.78
N PHE A 104 -13.41 -2.94 -4.02
CA PHE A 104 -13.27 -4.31 -3.53
C PHE A 104 -12.55 -5.19 -4.55
N ASP A 105 -13.04 -5.25 -5.78
CA ASP A 105 -12.57 -6.19 -6.80
C ASP A 105 -11.43 -5.60 -7.66
N GLN A 106 -10.35 -6.35 -7.79
CA GLN A 106 -9.22 -5.99 -8.66
C GLN A 106 -9.65 -5.91 -10.14
N ALA A 107 -10.62 -6.73 -10.57
CA ALA A 107 -11.12 -6.72 -11.95
C ALA A 107 -11.75 -5.37 -12.35
N GLU A 108 -12.33 -4.62 -11.40
CA GLU A 108 -12.86 -3.28 -11.69
C GLU A 108 -11.76 -2.28 -12.02
N VAL A 109 -10.64 -2.34 -11.30
CA VAL A 109 -9.46 -1.50 -11.57
C VAL A 109 -8.88 -1.82 -12.93
N GLU A 110 -8.76 -3.10 -13.27
CA GLU A 110 -8.25 -3.58 -14.55
C GLU A 110 -9.20 -3.21 -15.71
N ALA A 111 -10.52 -3.30 -15.49
CA ALA A 111 -11.52 -2.88 -16.47
C ALA A 111 -11.47 -1.37 -16.74
N LEU A 112 -11.32 -0.52 -15.71
CA LEU A 112 -11.11 0.92 -15.91
C LEU A 112 -9.89 1.20 -16.78
N ALA A 113 -8.78 0.49 -16.55
CA ALA A 113 -7.55 0.65 -17.33
C ALA A 113 -7.70 0.13 -18.76
N GLN A 114 -8.46 -0.94 -18.96
CA GLN A 114 -8.70 -1.54 -20.28
C GLN A 114 -9.61 -0.69 -21.16
N TYR A 115 -10.70 -0.14 -20.62
CA TYR A 115 -11.73 0.57 -21.38
C TYR A 115 -11.57 2.09 -21.35
N GLY A 116 -10.79 2.61 -20.39
CA GLY A 116 -10.43 4.03 -20.31
C GLY A 116 -9.25 4.40 -21.21
N SER A 117 -9.11 5.70 -21.48
CA SER A 117 -7.98 6.26 -22.25
C SER A 117 -7.00 7.07 -21.40
N VAL A 118 -7.28 7.23 -20.12
CA VAL A 118 -6.43 7.95 -19.15
C VAL A 118 -5.76 6.98 -18.18
N PRO A 119 -4.68 7.40 -17.49
CA PRO A 119 -4.06 6.60 -16.42
C PRO A 119 -5.05 6.18 -15.34
N VAL A 120 -4.89 4.95 -14.85
CA VAL A 120 -5.66 4.41 -13.72
C VAL A 120 -4.69 4.08 -12.58
N ILE A 121 -5.05 4.49 -11.37
CA ILE A 121 -4.28 4.29 -10.14
C ILE A 121 -5.14 3.51 -9.15
N ASN A 122 -4.64 2.37 -8.73
CA ASN A 122 -5.25 1.57 -7.67
C ASN A 122 -4.98 2.20 -6.30
N GLY A 123 -6.00 2.77 -5.68
CA GLY A 123 -5.95 3.29 -4.31
C GLY A 123 -6.02 2.20 -3.24
N LEU A 124 -6.67 1.07 -3.51
CA LEU A 124 -6.75 -0.18 -2.77
C LEU A 124 -7.81 -1.07 -3.40
N THR A 125 -7.54 -2.38 -3.43
CA THR A 125 -8.52 -3.44 -3.60
C THR A 125 -8.36 -4.50 -2.50
N ASP A 126 -9.20 -5.54 -2.49
CA ASP A 126 -9.02 -6.70 -1.61
C ASP A 126 -7.80 -7.54 -2.00
N PHE A 127 -7.33 -7.40 -3.24
CA PHE A 127 -6.15 -8.10 -3.73
C PHE A 127 -4.84 -7.39 -3.37
N CYS A 128 -4.76 -6.05 -3.50
CA CYS A 128 -3.51 -5.31 -3.28
C CYS A 128 -3.71 -3.85 -2.86
N HIS A 129 -2.66 -3.29 -2.24
CA HIS A 129 -2.57 -1.88 -1.84
C HIS A 129 -1.23 -1.28 -2.28
N PRO A 130 -1.01 -1.06 -3.59
CA PRO A 130 0.30 -0.67 -4.12
C PRO A 130 0.80 0.67 -3.58
N CYS A 131 -0.07 1.66 -3.43
CA CYS A 131 0.29 2.98 -2.91
C CYS A 131 0.77 2.96 -1.44
N GLN A 132 0.26 2.03 -0.63
CA GLN A 132 0.72 1.87 0.74
C GLN A 132 2.14 1.32 0.74
N VAL A 133 2.38 0.23 0.03
CA VAL A 133 3.69 -0.42 0.03
C VAL A 133 4.78 0.47 -0.57
N LEU A 134 4.46 1.35 -1.51
CA LEU A 134 5.42 2.38 -1.95
C LEU A 134 5.82 3.32 -0.80
N ALA A 135 4.88 3.70 0.07
CA ALA A 135 5.18 4.52 1.24
C ALA A 135 5.96 3.73 2.31
N ASP A 136 5.64 2.45 2.52
CA ASP A 136 6.35 1.57 3.43
C ASP A 136 7.83 1.45 3.00
N LEU A 137 8.08 1.13 1.74
CA LEU A 137 9.42 1.02 1.16
C LEU A 137 10.19 2.36 1.20
N MET A 138 9.51 3.49 0.95
CA MET A 138 10.11 4.82 1.09
C MET A 138 10.58 5.04 2.52
N THR A 139 9.74 4.76 3.51
CA THR A 139 10.06 4.93 4.94
C THR A 139 11.20 4.02 5.38
N ILE A 140 11.18 2.75 4.96
CA ILE A 140 12.28 1.83 5.24
C ILE A 140 13.60 2.38 4.69
N ARG A 141 13.60 2.86 3.44
CA ARG A 141 14.79 3.42 2.81
C ARG A 141 15.30 4.68 3.50
N GLU A 142 14.40 5.57 3.93
CA GLU A 142 14.75 6.77 4.70
C GLU A 142 15.44 6.44 6.03
N VAL A 143 14.94 5.43 6.74
CA VAL A 143 15.45 5.05 8.06
C VAL A 143 16.71 4.18 7.97
N LYS A 144 16.75 3.23 7.04
CA LYS A 144 17.84 2.23 6.93
C LYS A 144 18.89 2.58 5.87
N GLY A 145 18.65 3.59 5.01
CA GLY A 145 19.57 4.04 3.96
C GLY A 145 19.52 3.21 2.67
N SER A 146 19.05 1.98 2.72
CA SER A 146 18.94 1.05 1.58
C SER A 146 17.72 0.15 1.76
N LEU A 147 17.31 -0.53 0.67
CA LEU A 147 16.33 -1.62 0.71
C LEU A 147 17.00 -2.97 0.45
N GLU A 148 17.99 -3.00 -0.46
CA GLU A 148 18.65 -4.23 -0.86
C GLU A 148 19.37 -4.91 0.33
N GLY A 149 19.11 -6.20 0.49
CA GLY A 149 19.72 -7.03 1.54
C GLY A 149 19.05 -6.92 2.91
N LEU A 150 18.10 -6.00 3.12
CA LEU A 150 17.32 -5.96 4.36
C LEU A 150 16.30 -7.11 4.40
N LYS A 151 15.94 -7.51 5.61
CA LYS A 151 14.87 -8.47 5.86
C LYS A 151 13.62 -7.76 6.38
N MET A 152 12.53 -7.86 5.62
CA MET A 152 11.20 -7.42 6.02
C MET A 152 10.41 -8.62 6.52
N CYS A 153 9.73 -8.45 7.65
CA CYS A 153 8.83 -9.44 8.23
C CYS A 153 7.41 -8.87 8.28
N PHE A 154 6.42 -9.60 7.75
CA PHE A 154 5.01 -9.28 7.96
C PHE A 154 4.34 -10.36 8.82
N ILE A 155 3.56 -9.93 9.83
CA ILE A 155 2.85 -10.83 10.75
C ILE A 155 1.38 -10.43 10.77
N GLY A 156 0.50 -11.34 10.33
CA GLY A 156 -0.94 -11.07 10.27
C GLY A 156 -1.66 -11.86 9.20
N ASP A 157 -2.74 -11.29 8.69
CA ASP A 157 -3.59 -11.89 7.66
C ASP A 157 -2.92 -11.86 6.28
N GLY A 158 -3.10 -12.93 5.49
CA GLY A 158 -2.70 -12.99 4.08
C GLY A 158 -3.58 -12.10 3.19
N ASN A 159 -3.75 -10.85 3.58
CA ASN A 159 -4.58 -9.85 2.94
C ASN A 159 -3.83 -9.07 1.84
N ASN A 160 -4.48 -8.02 1.33
CA ASN A 160 -3.93 -7.13 0.31
C ASN A 160 -2.62 -6.45 0.70
N MET A 161 -2.39 -6.18 2.01
CA MET A 161 -1.13 -5.62 2.50
C MET A 161 0.00 -6.65 2.39
N MET A 162 -0.20 -7.87 2.92
CA MET A 162 0.78 -8.95 2.81
C MET A 162 1.11 -9.24 1.34
N ASN A 163 0.10 -9.32 0.47
CA ASN A 163 0.29 -9.54 -0.97
C ASN A 163 1.22 -8.48 -1.59
N SER A 164 0.94 -7.23 -1.31
CA SER A 164 1.71 -6.12 -1.90
C SER A 164 3.11 -5.99 -1.31
N LEU A 165 3.28 -6.27 0.00
CA LEU A 165 4.58 -6.27 0.68
C LEU A 165 5.50 -7.39 0.17
N ILE A 166 4.97 -8.59 -0.03
CA ILE A 166 5.72 -9.71 -0.64
C ILE A 166 6.26 -9.26 -2.00
N VAL A 167 5.40 -8.74 -2.85
CA VAL A 167 5.79 -8.35 -4.21
C VAL A 167 6.77 -7.18 -4.19
N GLY A 168 6.45 -6.10 -3.48
CA GLY A 168 7.27 -4.91 -3.42
C GLY A 168 8.65 -5.17 -2.82
N GLY A 169 8.70 -5.84 -1.67
CA GLY A 169 9.95 -6.15 -0.97
C GLY A 169 10.89 -7.03 -1.80
N LEU A 170 10.37 -8.12 -2.38
CA LEU A 170 11.18 -9.01 -3.21
C LEU A 170 11.73 -8.32 -4.46
N LYS A 171 10.91 -7.50 -5.14
CA LYS A 171 11.33 -6.77 -6.36
C LYS A 171 12.42 -5.75 -6.11
N VAL A 172 12.49 -5.15 -4.93
CA VAL A 172 13.54 -4.18 -4.57
C VAL A 172 14.74 -4.81 -3.87
N GLY A 173 14.84 -6.15 -3.87
CA GLY A 173 16.01 -6.89 -3.40
C GLY A 173 16.01 -7.24 -1.91
N MET A 174 14.93 -6.98 -1.18
CA MET A 174 14.78 -7.41 0.21
C MET A 174 14.56 -8.92 0.32
N SER A 175 14.86 -9.50 1.48
CA SER A 175 14.31 -10.78 1.90
C SER A 175 12.99 -10.54 2.60
N VAL A 176 11.99 -11.37 2.34
CA VAL A 176 10.64 -11.22 2.90
C VAL A 176 10.25 -12.49 3.64
N SER A 177 9.93 -12.36 4.92
CA SER A 177 9.36 -13.43 5.72
C SER A 177 7.94 -13.05 6.15
N VAL A 178 7.00 -13.99 6.05
CA VAL A 178 5.62 -13.74 6.44
C VAL A 178 5.13 -14.83 7.38
N ALA A 179 4.38 -14.43 8.41
CA ALA A 179 3.71 -15.35 9.31
C ALA A 179 2.21 -15.10 9.31
N CYS A 180 1.45 -16.14 9.01
CA CYS A 180 -0.01 -16.14 9.07
C CYS A 180 -0.55 -17.52 9.44
N PRO A 181 -1.74 -17.62 10.06
CA PRO A 181 -2.40 -18.89 10.29
C PRO A 181 -2.68 -19.63 8.96
N GLN A 182 -2.70 -20.97 8.98
CA GLN A 182 -2.84 -21.78 7.75
C GLN A 182 -4.09 -21.43 6.92
N GLY A 183 -5.20 -21.07 7.56
CA GLY A 183 -6.45 -20.69 6.90
C GLY A 183 -6.45 -19.26 6.31
N TYR A 184 -5.38 -18.49 6.53
CA TYR A 184 -5.29 -17.06 6.18
C TYR A 184 -4.03 -16.75 5.36
N ARG A 185 -3.65 -17.66 4.47
CA ARG A 185 -2.46 -17.53 3.61
C ARG A 185 -2.73 -16.61 2.42
N PRO A 186 -1.67 -15.98 1.86
CA PRO A 186 -1.78 -15.27 0.59
C PRO A 186 -2.33 -16.15 -0.54
N PRO A 187 -2.97 -15.57 -1.56
CA PRO A 187 -3.47 -16.30 -2.70
C PRO A 187 -2.33 -16.97 -3.48
N GLN A 188 -2.66 -18.06 -4.18
CA GLN A 188 -1.70 -18.89 -4.91
C GLN A 188 -0.84 -18.09 -5.89
N GLU A 189 -1.40 -17.11 -6.60
CA GLU A 189 -0.69 -16.23 -7.52
C GLU A 189 0.52 -15.53 -6.86
N ILE A 190 0.34 -15.04 -5.63
CA ILE A 190 1.39 -14.35 -4.86
C ILE A 190 2.45 -15.34 -4.39
N LEU A 191 2.04 -16.55 -3.97
CA LEU A 191 2.97 -17.60 -3.54
C LEU A 191 3.81 -18.12 -4.72
N GLU A 192 3.23 -18.26 -5.90
CA GLU A 192 3.94 -18.64 -7.13
C GLU A 192 4.95 -17.57 -7.55
N PHE A 193 4.57 -16.31 -7.50
CA PHE A 193 5.48 -15.19 -7.71
C PHE A 193 6.66 -15.25 -6.73
N ALA A 194 6.37 -15.39 -5.43
CA ALA A 194 7.39 -15.41 -4.38
C ALA A 194 8.33 -16.61 -4.48
N ALA A 195 7.84 -17.77 -4.91
CA ALA A 195 8.64 -18.97 -5.11
C ALA A 195 9.79 -18.75 -6.12
N GLY A 196 9.63 -17.84 -7.08
CA GLY A 196 10.67 -17.45 -8.04
C GLY A 196 11.89 -16.79 -7.39
N TYR A 197 11.79 -16.33 -6.14
CA TYR A 197 12.88 -15.68 -5.40
C TYR A 197 13.64 -16.61 -4.45
N GLY A 198 13.26 -17.90 -4.39
CA GLY A 198 13.95 -18.92 -3.62
C GLY A 198 14.09 -18.58 -2.13
N GLU A 199 15.30 -18.61 -1.62
CA GLU A 199 15.60 -18.39 -0.19
C GLU A 199 15.29 -16.96 0.31
N LYS A 200 15.04 -16.00 -0.59
CA LYS A 200 14.62 -14.64 -0.19
C LYS A 200 13.18 -14.58 0.32
N PHE A 201 12.38 -15.62 0.13
CA PHE A 201 11.01 -15.68 0.63
C PHE A 201 10.81 -16.81 1.63
N THR A 202 10.15 -16.52 2.75
CA THR A 202 9.78 -17.50 3.77
C THR A 202 8.33 -17.30 4.19
N LEU A 203 7.53 -18.37 4.11
CA LEU A 203 6.18 -18.44 4.67
C LEU A 203 6.15 -19.43 5.83
N THR A 204 5.66 -19.00 6.97
CA THR A 204 5.55 -19.84 8.18
C THR A 204 4.23 -19.55 8.92
N ASP A 205 3.87 -20.40 9.87
CA ASP A 205 2.80 -20.18 10.84
C ASP A 205 3.35 -19.77 12.22
N ASP A 206 4.68 -19.65 12.37
CA ASP A 206 5.34 -19.20 13.59
C ASP A 206 5.86 -17.75 13.47
N PRO A 207 5.21 -16.76 14.15
CA PRO A 207 5.62 -15.36 14.13
C PRO A 207 7.09 -15.13 14.55
N LYS A 208 7.60 -15.90 15.52
CA LYS A 208 8.98 -15.74 16.00
C LYS A 208 9.99 -16.17 14.95
N THR A 209 9.72 -17.24 14.23
CA THR A 209 10.55 -17.68 13.10
C THR A 209 10.56 -16.63 11.99
N ALA A 210 9.41 -16.02 11.67
CA ALA A 210 9.35 -14.96 10.68
C ALA A 210 10.13 -13.70 11.11
N ALA A 211 9.95 -13.27 12.37
CA ALA A 211 10.59 -12.08 12.91
C ALA A 211 12.09 -12.20 13.13
N LYS A 212 12.62 -13.44 13.18
CA LYS A 212 14.03 -13.66 13.46
C LYS A 212 14.93 -12.87 12.52
N ASP A 213 15.83 -12.06 13.11
CA ASP A 213 16.81 -11.22 12.41
C ASP A 213 16.18 -10.23 11.40
N ALA A 214 14.91 -9.84 11.56
CA ALA A 214 14.25 -8.86 10.72
C ALA A 214 14.77 -7.44 10.98
N ASP A 215 14.94 -6.65 9.92
CA ASP A 215 15.24 -5.22 9.97
C ASP A 215 13.97 -4.38 10.15
N VAL A 216 12.85 -4.89 9.65
CA VAL A 216 11.55 -4.25 9.69
C VAL A 216 10.49 -5.29 10.02
N VAL A 217 9.61 -4.99 10.98
CA VAL A 217 8.45 -5.81 11.32
C VAL A 217 7.19 -5.01 11.00
N ILE A 218 6.30 -5.59 10.21
CA ILE A 218 5.08 -4.92 9.72
C ILE A 218 3.87 -5.76 10.11
N THR A 219 2.79 -5.09 10.47
CA THR A 219 1.49 -5.73 10.66
C THR A 219 0.35 -4.86 10.15
N ASP A 220 -0.82 -5.45 10.05
CA ASP A 220 -2.08 -4.80 9.73
C ASP A 220 -3.19 -5.43 10.59
N VAL A 221 -4.35 -4.79 10.63
CA VAL A 221 -5.52 -5.28 11.36
C VAL A 221 -5.88 -6.71 10.94
N TRP A 222 -6.25 -7.55 11.90
CA TRP A 222 -6.66 -8.93 11.61
C TRP A 222 -8.02 -9.01 10.92
N THR A 223 -8.87 -8.00 11.12
CA THR A 223 -10.20 -7.90 10.51
C THR A 223 -10.27 -6.65 9.66
N SER A 224 -10.22 -6.82 8.35
CA SER A 224 -10.33 -5.72 7.39
C SER A 224 -11.77 -5.25 7.22
N MET A 225 -11.97 -4.07 6.60
CA MET A 225 -13.29 -3.53 6.27
C MET A 225 -14.08 -4.51 5.41
N GLY A 226 -15.30 -4.81 5.84
CA GLY A 226 -16.22 -5.79 5.19
C GLY A 226 -16.11 -7.21 5.74
N GLN A 227 -15.25 -7.46 6.75
CA GLN A 227 -15.06 -8.77 7.39
C GLN A 227 -15.53 -8.79 8.86
N GLU A 228 -16.33 -7.81 9.28
CA GLU A 228 -16.72 -7.61 10.68
C GLU A 228 -17.45 -8.82 11.27
N GLU A 229 -18.19 -9.57 10.45
CA GLU A 229 -18.90 -10.78 10.86
C GLU A 229 -17.94 -11.93 11.24
N GLU A 230 -16.72 -11.94 10.69
CA GLU A 230 -15.70 -12.96 10.96
C GLU A 230 -14.83 -12.62 12.19
N ARG A 231 -15.00 -11.46 12.80
CA ARG A 231 -14.09 -10.91 13.81
C ARG A 231 -13.73 -11.91 14.90
N LYS A 232 -14.70 -12.58 15.50
CA LYS A 232 -14.44 -13.55 16.59
C LYS A 232 -13.60 -14.74 16.16
N ALA A 233 -13.87 -15.28 14.96
CA ALA A 233 -13.11 -16.39 14.41
C ALA A 233 -11.67 -15.96 14.10
N ARG A 234 -11.49 -14.73 13.61
CA ARG A 234 -10.17 -14.15 13.34
C ARG A 234 -9.39 -13.89 14.64
N GLU A 235 -10.00 -13.29 15.67
CA GLU A 235 -9.37 -13.09 16.99
C GLU A 235 -8.86 -14.40 17.60
N GLU A 236 -9.57 -15.51 17.38
CA GLU A 236 -9.12 -16.83 17.85
C GLU A 236 -7.98 -17.38 16.96
N ALA A 237 -8.09 -17.28 15.64
CA ALA A 237 -7.10 -17.77 14.69
C ALA A 237 -5.76 -17.04 14.81
N PHE A 238 -5.80 -15.72 15.06
CA PHE A 238 -4.62 -14.87 15.20
C PHE A 238 -4.07 -14.77 16.61
N ARG A 239 -4.55 -15.58 17.55
CA ARG A 239 -3.98 -15.65 18.88
C ARG A 239 -2.50 -16.02 18.82
N GLY A 240 -1.63 -15.13 19.33
CA GLY A 240 -0.17 -15.28 19.27
C GLY A 240 0.51 -14.58 18.08
N TYR A 241 -0.25 -13.87 17.25
CA TYR A 241 0.27 -13.06 16.12
C TYR A 241 0.40 -11.56 16.48
N CYS A 242 0.19 -11.18 17.74
CA CYS A 242 0.39 -9.80 18.20
C CYS A 242 1.88 -9.43 18.18
N ILE A 243 2.22 -8.28 17.66
CA ILE A 243 3.56 -7.71 17.79
C ILE A 243 3.71 -7.11 19.19
N ASP A 244 4.41 -7.83 20.04
CA ASP A 244 4.76 -7.45 21.41
C ASP A 244 6.29 -7.35 21.58
N SER A 245 6.74 -6.93 22.78
CA SER A 245 8.16 -6.80 23.09
C SER A 245 8.92 -8.14 23.02
N ALA A 246 8.25 -9.27 23.29
CA ALA A 246 8.86 -10.60 23.20
C ALA A 246 9.08 -11.04 21.74
N LEU A 247 8.17 -10.66 20.85
CA LEU A 247 8.33 -10.87 19.42
C LEU A 247 9.43 -9.97 18.84
N MET A 248 9.42 -8.68 19.23
CA MET A 248 10.47 -7.73 18.79
C MET A 248 11.88 -8.13 19.24
N ALA A 249 12.00 -8.83 20.37
CA ALA A 249 13.28 -9.38 20.81
C ALA A 249 13.86 -10.48 19.86
N CYS A 250 13.06 -11.01 18.95
CA CYS A 250 13.52 -11.94 17.90
C CYS A 250 14.08 -11.21 16.68
N ALA A 251 13.69 -9.96 16.45
CA ALA A 251 14.20 -9.12 15.38
C ALA A 251 15.55 -8.51 15.74
N LYS A 252 16.16 -7.78 14.81
CA LYS A 252 17.40 -7.05 15.10
C LYS A 252 17.17 -5.97 16.16
N PRO A 253 18.21 -5.63 16.97
CA PRO A 253 18.05 -4.62 18.03
C PRO A 253 17.64 -3.23 17.54
N ASP A 254 17.94 -2.91 16.29
CA ASP A 254 17.57 -1.66 15.60
C ASP A 254 16.39 -1.83 14.64
N ALA A 255 15.64 -2.93 14.76
CA ALA A 255 14.47 -3.17 13.94
C ALA A 255 13.41 -2.09 14.18
N MET A 256 12.80 -1.62 13.08
CA MET A 256 11.67 -0.70 13.11
C MET A 256 10.34 -1.43 12.93
N VAL A 257 9.25 -0.82 13.43
CA VAL A 257 7.90 -1.32 13.21
C VAL A 257 7.12 -0.36 12.32
N GLN A 258 6.37 -0.91 11.37
CA GLN A 258 5.44 -0.17 10.52
C GLN A 258 4.01 -0.72 10.65
N HIS A 259 3.04 0.15 10.40
CA HIS A 259 1.60 -0.17 10.43
C HIS A 259 0.82 0.81 9.54
N CYS A 260 0.11 0.30 8.54
CA CYS A 260 -0.63 1.13 7.57
C CYS A 260 -1.82 1.92 8.15
N LEU A 261 -2.18 1.68 9.42
CA LEU A 261 -3.28 2.31 10.14
C LEU A 261 -4.69 2.10 9.49
N PRO A 262 -5.77 2.00 10.33
CA PRO A 262 -5.79 2.16 11.79
C PRO A 262 -5.19 0.96 12.52
N ALA A 263 -4.68 1.14 13.75
CA ALA A 263 -4.17 0.06 14.58
C ALA A 263 -5.15 -0.26 15.72
N HIS A 264 -5.35 -1.56 16.01
CA HIS A 264 -6.10 -2.04 17.15
C HIS A 264 -5.13 -2.48 18.24
N ARG A 265 -4.75 -1.54 19.11
CA ARG A 265 -3.84 -1.80 20.21
C ARG A 265 -4.37 -2.86 21.16
N GLY A 266 -3.55 -3.90 21.38
CA GLY A 266 -3.93 -5.09 22.13
C GLY A 266 -4.47 -6.25 21.27
N GLU A 267 -4.66 -6.03 19.97
CA GLU A 267 -4.94 -7.07 18.98
C GLU A 267 -3.65 -7.38 18.20
N GLU A 268 -3.43 -6.82 17.02
CA GLU A 268 -2.25 -7.09 16.18
C GLU A 268 -0.95 -6.46 16.68
N ILE A 269 -1.02 -5.44 17.53
CA ILE A 269 0.14 -4.75 18.09
C ILE A 269 -0.15 -4.26 19.51
N THR A 270 0.83 -4.36 20.41
CA THR A 270 0.68 -3.80 21.76
C THR A 270 0.85 -2.28 21.75
N GLU A 271 0.22 -1.61 22.72
CA GLU A 271 0.39 -0.16 22.95
C GLU A 271 1.87 0.21 23.12
N GLU A 272 2.62 -0.57 23.91
CA GLU A 272 4.04 -0.35 24.18
C GLU A 272 4.88 -0.34 22.89
N VAL A 273 4.72 -1.35 22.04
CA VAL A 273 5.47 -1.46 20.79
C VAL A 273 5.04 -0.39 19.80
N PHE A 274 3.74 -0.09 19.72
CA PHE A 274 3.23 0.97 18.86
C PHE A 274 3.84 2.33 19.22
N GLU A 275 3.75 2.74 20.49
CA GLU A 275 4.25 4.05 20.94
C GLU A 275 5.77 4.16 20.84
N ALA A 276 6.51 3.09 21.10
CA ALA A 276 7.97 3.06 20.89
C ALA A 276 8.37 3.25 19.41
N ASN A 277 7.48 2.93 18.46
CA ASN A 277 7.72 3.03 17.02
C ASN A 277 6.84 4.11 16.34
N ALA A 278 6.11 4.91 17.10
CA ALA A 278 5.17 5.90 16.59
C ALA A 278 5.80 6.83 15.53
N GLN A 279 7.08 7.22 15.73
CA GLN A 279 7.80 8.05 14.79
C GLN A 279 7.88 7.41 13.39
N TYR A 280 8.10 6.10 13.27
CA TYR A 280 8.17 5.40 11.99
C TYR A 280 6.78 5.19 11.37
N ILE A 281 5.78 4.86 12.20
CA ILE A 281 4.40 4.63 11.78
C ILE A 281 3.78 5.92 11.23
N PHE A 282 4.02 7.06 11.86
CA PHE A 282 3.50 8.33 11.36
C PHE A 282 4.32 8.92 10.21
N GLU A 283 5.63 8.62 10.12
CA GLU A 283 6.44 8.94 8.95
C GLU A 283 5.95 8.14 7.72
N GLU A 284 5.64 6.86 7.88
CA GLU A 284 4.99 6.02 6.87
C GLU A 284 3.66 6.64 6.40
N ALA A 285 2.84 7.11 7.35
CA ALA A 285 1.58 7.77 7.02
C ALA A 285 1.79 9.09 6.25
N GLU A 286 2.83 9.88 6.57
CA GLU A 286 3.23 11.06 5.80
C GLU A 286 3.71 10.67 4.40
N ASN A 287 4.53 9.64 4.29
CA ASN A 287 5.10 9.17 3.03
C ASN A 287 4.03 8.70 2.03
N ARG A 288 2.81 8.37 2.48
CA ARG A 288 1.66 8.17 1.60
C ARG A 288 1.42 9.36 0.68
N LEU A 289 1.53 10.59 1.19
CA LEU A 289 1.38 11.80 0.38
C LEU A 289 2.45 11.86 -0.71
N HIS A 290 3.71 11.62 -0.36
CA HIS A 290 4.84 11.79 -1.29
C HIS A 290 4.91 10.67 -2.33
N ALA A 291 4.70 9.43 -1.92
CA ALA A 291 4.62 8.28 -2.83
C ALA A 291 3.46 8.43 -3.83
N GLN A 292 2.29 8.86 -3.38
CA GLN A 292 1.15 9.08 -4.26
C GLN A 292 1.37 10.26 -5.22
N LYS A 293 2.02 11.35 -4.79
CA LYS A 293 2.44 12.44 -5.70
C LYS A 293 3.38 11.89 -6.79
N ALA A 294 4.35 11.05 -6.42
CA ALA A 294 5.25 10.45 -7.41
C ALA A 294 4.49 9.57 -8.41
N VAL A 295 3.54 8.76 -7.96
CA VAL A 295 2.66 7.96 -8.84
C VAL A 295 1.87 8.86 -9.79
N LEU A 296 1.28 9.96 -9.29
CA LEU A 296 0.54 10.91 -10.12
C LEU A 296 1.44 11.53 -11.18
N VAL A 297 2.65 11.98 -10.83
CA VAL A 297 3.61 12.56 -11.80
C VAL A 297 4.02 11.52 -12.85
N LYS A 298 4.35 10.29 -12.44
CA LYS A 298 4.77 9.20 -13.36
C LYS A 298 3.66 8.72 -14.29
N THR A 299 2.40 8.83 -13.89
CA THR A 299 1.27 8.37 -14.72
C THR A 299 0.62 9.50 -15.53
N MET A 300 0.48 10.69 -14.96
CA MET A 300 -0.26 11.82 -15.56
C MET A 300 0.66 12.91 -16.13
N GLY A 301 1.94 12.93 -15.77
CA GLY A 301 2.86 14.01 -16.13
C GLY A 301 3.31 14.05 -17.58
N GLY A 302 3.09 12.99 -18.37
CA GLY A 302 3.43 12.97 -19.80
C GLY A 302 4.94 12.96 -20.10
N LEU A 303 5.78 12.55 -19.13
CA LEU A 303 7.24 12.40 -19.26
C LEU A 303 7.62 10.99 -19.70
#